data_3b2b12e98409879dc5a87c832cd47b21
#
_entry.id   3b2b12e98409879dc5a87c832cd47b21
#
_cell.length_a   1.000
_cell.length_b   1.000
_cell.length_c   1.000
_cell.angle_alpha   90.00
_cell.angle_beta   90.00
_cell.angle_gamma   90.00
#
_symmetry.space_group_name_H-M   'P 1'
#
loop_
_entity.id
_entity.type
_entity.pdbx_description
1 polymer ?
#
loop_
_entity_poly.entity_id
_entity_poly.type
_entity_poly.pdbx_seq_one_letter_code
_entity_poly.pdbx_strand_id
1 'polypeptide(L)'
;MKTERIFDTDAFTDTLEVSVIECRKSQREGYENLYEVITDSTIFAPEGGGQKCDEGFFDDEKVKDVREFDNEIIHFLEKEFALNTKTIQKIDSSLRFRRMQNHNAEHLICGIINKKFGYDNVGFHLSENYDENNNLHIEAIMDVDGPVSAEDLKEIEMTANLAIAENVPIYAILPTAEEAKDIPYRSKLDISENLRLVIIDGYDVCACCAPCLESSAQIQLVKIVDFMPHRGGMRLTLKAGIDAIEDYIKLHDDNKGVMKLLSCERGNCTDAVKRINEKLTEAHEDKIALKKQLTVMLEKELKEKIQNAGNKFIVFHAEGTDEVQARILVNDNIGSADKAIIVLFDKTDDGFRFVAGKNGNLTDVSLKDIAAKMREGLNARGGGSEQMIQGSIPGEESEIKAFFEGLN
;
A
#
# COMPACT_ATOMS: atom_id res chain seq x y z
N MET A 1 -26.26 40.10 10.02
CA MET A 1 -25.78 39.83 11.41
C MET A 1 -24.71 38.75 11.24
N LYS A 2 -23.54 38.90 11.81
CA LYS A 2 -22.45 37.90 11.60
C LYS A 2 -22.73 36.66 12.43
N THR A 3 -22.61 35.45 11.87
CA THR A 3 -22.78 34.20 12.57
C THR A 3 -21.74 34.09 13.70
N GLU A 4 -22.16 33.75 14.90
CA GLU A 4 -21.28 33.44 16.02
C GLU A 4 -20.65 32.05 15.82
N ARG A 5 -19.33 31.99 15.85
CA ARG A 5 -18.53 30.78 15.57
C ARG A 5 -18.19 30.05 16.88
N ILE A 6 -19.10 29.21 17.35
CA ILE A 6 -18.92 28.48 18.62
C ILE A 6 -17.72 27.55 18.57
N PHE A 7 -17.48 26.90 17.43
CA PHE A 7 -16.33 25.99 17.23
C PHE A 7 -14.95 26.66 17.40
N ASP A 8 -14.86 28.00 17.34
CA ASP A 8 -13.59 28.71 17.55
C ASP A 8 -13.18 28.75 19.03
N THR A 9 -14.15 28.72 19.94
CA THR A 9 -13.97 28.86 21.40
C THR A 9 -14.35 27.60 22.18
N ASP A 10 -15.30 26.83 21.67
CA ASP A 10 -15.73 25.54 22.23
C ASP A 10 -15.84 24.51 21.10
N ALA A 11 -14.79 23.69 20.97
CA ALA A 11 -14.71 22.65 19.94
C ALA A 11 -15.49 21.37 20.33
N PHE A 12 -15.97 21.26 21.57
CA PHE A 12 -16.62 20.06 22.10
C PHE A 12 -18.15 20.13 22.17
N THR A 13 -18.74 21.30 22.01
CA THR A 13 -20.18 21.42 21.85
C THR A 13 -20.60 20.69 20.58
N ASP A 14 -21.41 19.63 20.72
CA ASP A 14 -21.87 18.76 19.63
C ASP A 14 -23.31 18.99 19.23
N THR A 15 -24.09 19.71 20.03
CA THR A 15 -25.51 20.01 19.81
C THR A 15 -25.82 21.45 20.22
N LEU A 16 -26.50 22.21 19.38
CA LEU A 16 -26.85 23.61 19.61
C LEU A 16 -28.18 23.96 18.99
N GLU A 17 -29.07 24.64 19.72
CA GLU A 17 -30.27 25.27 19.14
C GLU A 17 -29.88 26.64 18.56
N VAL A 18 -30.17 26.86 17.30
CA VAL A 18 -29.82 28.07 16.55
C VAL A 18 -31.04 28.66 15.82
N SER A 19 -30.99 29.92 15.43
CA SER A 19 -32.03 30.55 14.60
C SER A 19 -31.56 30.73 13.17
N VAL A 20 -32.38 30.36 12.22
CA VAL A 20 -32.13 30.59 10.79
C VAL A 20 -32.31 32.06 10.47
N ILE A 21 -31.22 32.73 10.07
CA ILE A 21 -31.25 34.18 9.71
C ILE A 21 -31.37 34.40 8.23
N GLU A 22 -30.87 33.46 7.40
CA GLU A 22 -31.03 33.51 5.94
C GLU A 22 -31.17 32.06 5.40
N CYS A 23 -32.04 31.90 4.39
CA CYS A 23 -32.15 30.68 3.60
C CYS A 23 -32.50 31.06 2.17
N ARG A 24 -31.67 30.61 1.22
CA ARG A 24 -31.86 30.88 -0.21
C ARG A 24 -31.42 29.68 -1.04
N LYS A 25 -32.03 29.52 -2.22
CA LYS A 25 -31.57 28.51 -3.17
C LYS A 25 -30.17 28.90 -3.69
N SER A 26 -29.22 27.96 -3.63
CA SER A 26 -27.86 28.26 -4.05
C SER A 26 -27.77 28.50 -5.56
N GLN A 27 -26.96 29.47 -5.93
CA GLN A 27 -26.58 29.76 -7.32
C GLN A 27 -25.09 29.48 -7.56
N ARG A 28 -24.41 28.85 -6.56
CA ARG A 28 -23.01 28.56 -6.64
C ARG A 28 -22.78 27.27 -7.43
N GLU A 29 -21.74 27.28 -8.25
CA GLU A 29 -21.31 26.09 -9.01
C GLU A 29 -21.09 24.90 -8.12
N GLY A 30 -21.72 23.77 -8.45
CA GLY A 30 -21.68 22.54 -7.67
C GLY A 30 -22.69 22.44 -6.53
N TYR A 31 -23.44 23.53 -6.23
CA TYR A 31 -24.45 23.57 -5.15
C TYR A 31 -25.85 23.95 -5.63
N GLU A 32 -26.12 23.96 -6.93
CA GLU A 32 -27.32 24.53 -7.57
C GLU A 32 -28.62 23.84 -7.11
N ASN A 33 -28.51 22.61 -6.61
CA ASN A 33 -29.65 21.84 -6.10
C ASN A 33 -29.86 21.99 -4.59
N LEU A 34 -29.00 22.73 -3.90
CA LEU A 34 -28.99 22.90 -2.45
C LEU A 34 -29.49 24.28 -2.04
N TYR A 35 -29.83 24.42 -0.77
CA TYR A 35 -30.11 25.66 -0.10
C TYR A 35 -28.92 26.13 0.70
N GLU A 36 -28.61 27.40 0.64
CA GLU A 36 -27.65 28.08 1.51
C GLU A 36 -28.39 28.53 2.76
N VAL A 37 -28.04 27.95 3.90
CA VAL A 37 -28.63 28.26 5.20
C VAL A 37 -27.58 28.92 6.10
N ILE A 38 -27.91 30.11 6.60
CA ILE A 38 -27.09 30.90 7.51
C ILE A 38 -27.83 31.02 8.85
N THR A 39 -27.14 30.82 9.95
CA THR A 39 -27.70 30.84 11.30
C THR A 39 -27.01 31.91 12.16
N ASP A 40 -27.71 32.37 13.23
CA ASP A 40 -27.17 33.33 14.20
C ASP A 40 -25.90 32.87 14.89
N SER A 41 -25.79 31.56 15.15
CA SER A 41 -24.59 30.90 15.66
C SER A 41 -24.40 29.56 15.01
N THR A 42 -23.20 28.98 15.05
CA THR A 42 -22.94 27.64 14.52
C THR A 42 -21.86 26.89 15.27
N ILE A 43 -22.08 25.58 15.44
CA ILE A 43 -21.06 24.64 15.90
C ILE A 43 -20.32 23.95 14.73
N PHE A 44 -20.78 24.09 13.49
CA PHE A 44 -20.15 23.49 12.32
C PHE A 44 -18.90 24.27 11.88
N ALA A 45 -17.74 23.65 11.97
CA ALA A 45 -16.53 24.20 11.37
C ALA A 45 -16.56 24.00 9.85
N PRO A 46 -16.32 25.07 9.06
CA PRO A 46 -16.22 24.97 7.61
C PRO A 46 -14.96 24.25 7.17
N GLU A 47 -14.90 23.79 5.92
CA GLU A 47 -13.66 23.31 5.33
C GLU A 47 -12.61 24.40 5.32
N GLY A 48 -11.44 24.07 5.85
CA GLY A 48 -10.31 24.99 5.93
C GLY A 48 -9.10 24.39 6.62
N GLY A 49 -7.92 25.01 6.45
CA GLY A 49 -6.70 24.57 7.11
C GLY A 49 -6.26 23.12 6.76
N GLY A 50 -6.65 22.60 5.60
CA GLY A 50 -6.33 21.22 5.20
C GLY A 50 -7.24 20.13 5.82
N GLN A 51 -8.36 20.54 6.42
CA GLN A 51 -9.36 19.67 7.04
C GLN A 51 -10.71 19.88 6.37
N LYS A 52 -11.50 18.81 6.16
CA LYS A 52 -12.88 18.88 5.70
C LYS A 52 -13.79 19.54 6.74
N CYS A 53 -14.93 20.07 6.27
CA CYS A 53 -15.97 20.59 7.15
C CYS A 53 -16.53 19.47 8.05
N ASP A 54 -17.16 19.87 9.16
CA ASP A 54 -17.87 18.92 10.00
C ASP A 54 -19.05 18.27 9.29
N GLU A 55 -19.32 17.04 9.66
CA GLU A 55 -20.50 16.29 9.25
C GLU A 55 -21.55 16.32 10.34
N GLY A 56 -22.82 16.30 9.96
CA GLY A 56 -23.90 16.33 10.93
C GLY A 56 -25.25 16.68 10.31
N PHE A 57 -26.15 17.19 11.17
CA PHE A 57 -27.54 17.40 10.83
C PHE A 57 -28.05 18.74 11.37
N PHE A 58 -29.03 19.31 10.64
CA PHE A 58 -29.95 20.33 11.13
C PHE A 58 -31.29 19.65 11.37
N ASP A 59 -31.72 19.47 12.61
CA ASP A 59 -32.77 18.55 13.00
C ASP A 59 -32.54 17.15 12.41
N ASP A 60 -33.35 16.68 11.46
CA ASP A 60 -33.19 15.39 10.78
C ASP A 60 -32.54 15.54 9.38
N GLU A 61 -32.21 16.76 8.93
CA GLU A 61 -31.66 17.03 7.60
C GLU A 61 -30.14 16.98 7.60
N LYS A 62 -29.55 16.10 6.78
CA LYS A 62 -28.09 15.98 6.68
C LYS A 62 -27.47 17.19 6.01
N VAL A 63 -26.51 17.82 6.68
CA VAL A 63 -25.66 18.87 6.09
C VAL A 63 -24.77 18.24 5.03
N LYS A 64 -24.79 18.80 3.82
CA LYS A 64 -24.01 18.30 2.68
C LYS A 64 -22.60 18.88 2.64
N ASP A 65 -22.47 20.15 2.97
CA ASP A 65 -21.19 20.86 3.04
C ASP A 65 -21.31 22.10 3.93
N VAL A 66 -20.19 22.59 4.43
CA VAL A 66 -20.10 23.83 5.19
C VAL A 66 -18.90 24.62 4.68
N ARG A 67 -19.13 25.82 4.22
CA ARG A 67 -18.10 26.70 3.63
C ARG A 67 -18.13 28.09 4.24
N GLU A 68 -16.98 28.73 4.23
CA GLU A 68 -16.86 30.13 4.59
C GLU A 68 -16.68 30.96 3.30
N PHE A 69 -17.55 31.93 3.10
CA PHE A 69 -17.47 32.93 2.00
C PHE A 69 -17.66 34.33 2.58
N ASP A 70 -16.73 35.22 2.32
CA ASP A 70 -16.79 36.62 2.78
C ASP A 70 -17.07 36.75 4.29
N ASN A 71 -16.46 35.90 5.10
CA ASN A 71 -16.65 35.78 6.56
C ASN A 71 -18.05 35.32 6.99
N GLU A 72 -18.86 34.77 6.09
CA GLU A 72 -20.12 34.09 6.42
C GLU A 72 -19.97 32.58 6.35
N ILE A 73 -20.47 31.88 7.37
CA ILE A 73 -20.54 30.41 7.38
C ILE A 73 -21.85 29.97 6.75
N ILE A 74 -21.74 29.28 5.62
CA ILE A 74 -22.87 28.79 4.85
C ILE A 74 -22.97 27.29 4.98
N HIS A 75 -24.15 26.80 5.41
CA HIS A 75 -24.48 25.38 5.47
C HIS A 75 -25.29 25.01 4.24
N PHE A 76 -24.87 23.99 3.50
CA PHE A 76 -25.56 23.50 2.30
C PHE A 76 -26.44 22.31 2.64
N LEU A 77 -27.77 22.45 2.42
CA LEU A 77 -28.79 21.46 2.74
C LEU A 77 -29.71 21.22 1.53
N GLU A 78 -30.36 20.06 1.47
CA GLU A 78 -31.33 19.75 0.40
C GLU A 78 -32.70 20.40 0.67
N LYS A 79 -33.00 20.72 1.94
CA LYS A 79 -34.28 21.26 2.39
C LYS A 79 -34.21 22.76 2.64
N GLU A 80 -35.28 23.46 2.31
CA GLU A 80 -35.51 24.86 2.67
C GLU A 80 -35.90 25.00 4.14
N PHE A 81 -35.31 25.99 4.83
CA PHE A 81 -35.62 26.35 6.21
C PHE A 81 -36.31 27.70 6.27
N ALA A 82 -37.37 27.79 7.09
CA ALA A 82 -38.08 29.04 7.26
C ALA A 82 -37.25 30.05 8.08
N LEU A 83 -37.30 31.32 7.69
CA LEU A 83 -36.58 32.38 8.40
C LEU A 83 -37.11 32.58 9.81
N ASN A 84 -36.22 32.93 10.73
CA ASN A 84 -36.50 33.14 12.15
C ASN A 84 -37.08 31.89 12.87
N THR A 85 -36.91 30.71 12.30
CA THR A 85 -37.24 29.46 12.99
C THR A 85 -36.05 28.92 13.72
N LYS A 86 -36.30 28.22 14.81
CA LYS A 86 -35.30 27.49 15.56
C LYS A 86 -35.08 26.12 14.94
N THR A 87 -33.82 25.68 14.88
CA THR A 87 -33.39 24.37 14.43
C THR A 87 -32.26 23.88 15.33
N ILE A 88 -32.09 22.58 15.43
CA ILE A 88 -31.02 21.97 16.24
C ILE A 88 -29.92 21.52 15.31
N GLN A 89 -28.75 22.12 15.49
CA GLN A 89 -27.50 21.65 14.90
C GLN A 89 -26.96 20.49 15.72
N LYS A 90 -26.54 19.42 15.06
CA LYS A 90 -25.86 18.29 15.68
C LYS A 90 -24.74 17.80 14.78
N ILE A 91 -23.50 17.75 15.28
CA ILE A 91 -22.34 17.28 14.53
C ILE A 91 -21.97 15.84 14.92
N ASP A 92 -21.19 15.17 14.05
CA ASP A 92 -20.47 13.95 14.41
C ASP A 92 -19.26 14.30 15.27
N SER A 93 -19.48 14.32 16.58
CA SER A 93 -18.43 14.65 17.57
C SER A 93 -17.28 13.65 17.58
N SER A 94 -17.54 12.38 17.25
CA SER A 94 -16.50 11.34 17.15
C SER A 94 -15.55 11.61 15.99
N LEU A 95 -16.10 11.94 14.83
CA LEU A 95 -15.31 12.29 13.65
C LEU A 95 -14.51 13.58 13.88
N ARG A 96 -15.16 14.63 14.44
CA ARG A 96 -14.47 15.87 14.82
C ARG A 96 -13.31 15.60 15.78
N PHE A 97 -13.50 14.76 16.79
CA PHE A 97 -12.47 14.43 17.75
C PHE A 97 -11.26 13.74 17.10
N ARG A 98 -11.49 12.76 16.22
CA ARG A 98 -10.43 12.11 15.43
C ARG A 98 -9.66 13.11 14.55
N ARG A 99 -10.37 14.03 13.90
CA ARG A 99 -9.76 15.10 13.11
C ARG A 99 -8.90 16.01 13.98
N MET A 100 -9.40 16.44 15.14
CA MET A 100 -8.62 17.24 16.11
C MET A 100 -7.39 16.50 16.61
N GLN A 101 -7.47 15.18 16.90
CA GLN A 101 -6.31 14.40 17.31
C GLN A 101 -5.20 14.43 16.25
N ASN A 102 -5.51 14.15 15.00
CA ASN A 102 -4.54 14.13 13.92
C ASN A 102 -4.00 15.53 13.59
N HIS A 103 -4.85 16.56 13.61
CA HIS A 103 -4.46 17.93 13.33
C HIS A 103 -3.56 18.51 14.44
N ASN A 104 -3.93 18.34 15.72
CA ASN A 104 -3.09 18.81 16.82
C ASN A 104 -1.78 18.02 16.96
N ALA A 105 -1.75 16.75 16.57
CA ALA A 105 -0.51 15.99 16.45
C ALA A 105 0.43 16.59 15.38
N GLU A 106 -0.12 17.05 14.26
CA GLU A 106 0.64 17.77 13.23
C GLU A 106 1.24 19.07 13.80
N HIS A 107 0.44 19.89 14.49
CA HIS A 107 0.93 21.10 15.14
C HIS A 107 2.09 20.80 16.11
N LEU A 108 1.95 19.77 16.94
CA LEU A 108 2.96 19.37 17.90
C LEU A 108 4.27 18.94 17.21
N ILE A 109 4.18 18.08 16.20
CA ILE A 109 5.35 17.63 15.41
C ILE A 109 6.01 18.83 14.69
N CYS A 110 5.21 19.69 14.05
CA CYS A 110 5.71 20.89 13.38
C CYS A 110 6.42 21.83 14.32
N GLY A 111 5.84 22.10 15.49
CA GLY A 111 6.46 22.96 16.51
C GLY A 111 7.80 22.43 16.98
N ILE A 112 7.93 21.11 17.21
CA ILE A 112 9.18 20.47 17.58
C ILE A 112 10.22 20.57 16.44
N ILE A 113 9.83 20.33 15.20
CA ILE A 113 10.71 20.45 14.02
C ILE A 113 11.19 21.88 13.86
N ASN A 114 10.28 22.86 13.92
CA ASN A 114 10.60 24.27 13.80
C ASN A 114 11.57 24.73 14.89
N LYS A 115 11.36 24.33 16.15
CA LYS A 115 12.27 24.65 17.24
C LYS A 115 13.66 24.04 17.09
N LYS A 116 13.74 22.80 16.59
CA LYS A 116 15.01 22.08 16.47
C LYS A 116 15.81 22.51 15.24
N PHE A 117 15.14 22.76 14.10
CA PHE A 117 15.81 22.98 12.82
C PHE A 117 15.50 24.33 12.17
N GLY A 118 14.49 25.05 12.64
CA GLY A 118 13.99 26.27 12.01
C GLY A 118 13.21 26.01 10.71
N TYR A 119 12.78 24.78 10.47
CA TYR A 119 12.01 24.41 9.26
C TYR A 119 10.53 24.73 9.46
N ASP A 120 9.91 25.20 8.38
CA ASP A 120 8.49 25.54 8.34
C ASP A 120 7.65 24.44 7.69
N ASN A 121 6.39 24.35 8.14
CA ASN A 121 5.38 23.55 7.46
C ASN A 121 4.88 24.30 6.23
N VAL A 122 5.13 23.73 5.03
CA VAL A 122 4.76 24.30 3.74
C VAL A 122 3.58 23.57 3.07
N GLY A 123 3.05 22.54 3.69
CA GLY A 123 1.89 21.79 3.19
C GLY A 123 1.26 20.91 4.26
N PHE A 124 -0.07 20.85 4.32
CA PHE A 124 -0.81 20.00 5.24
C PHE A 124 -2.20 19.66 4.70
N HIS A 125 -2.62 18.42 4.88
CA HIS A 125 -4.00 18.00 4.76
C HIS A 125 -4.28 16.72 5.55
N LEU A 126 -5.51 16.55 6.00
CA LEU A 126 -6.02 15.29 6.52
C LEU A 126 -6.52 14.43 5.36
N SER A 127 -5.92 13.26 5.20
CA SER A 127 -6.36 12.22 4.27
C SER A 127 -7.34 11.30 4.98
N GLU A 128 -8.56 11.20 4.47
CA GLU A 128 -9.63 10.35 5.01
C GLU A 128 -9.93 9.25 4.02
N ASN A 129 -9.61 8.01 4.39
CA ASN A 129 -9.78 6.83 3.56
C ASN A 129 -10.65 5.80 4.27
N TYR A 130 -11.43 5.04 3.48
CA TYR A 130 -12.23 3.94 3.99
C TYR A 130 -11.61 2.62 3.53
N ASP A 131 -11.49 1.67 4.44
CA ASP A 131 -11.07 0.31 4.10
C ASP A 131 -12.20 -0.50 3.44
N GLU A 132 -11.91 -1.73 3.05
CA GLU A 132 -12.90 -2.65 2.42
C GLU A 132 -14.10 -2.99 3.33
N ASN A 133 -13.96 -2.79 4.64
CA ASN A 133 -15.02 -2.97 5.63
C ASN A 133 -15.76 -1.66 5.94
N ASN A 134 -15.47 -0.59 5.21
CA ASN A 134 -16.02 0.76 5.41
C ASN A 134 -15.63 1.39 6.77
N ASN A 135 -14.47 1.01 7.34
CA ASN A 135 -13.90 1.70 8.49
C ASN A 135 -13.11 2.93 8.03
N LEU A 136 -13.34 4.05 8.67
CA LEU A 136 -12.62 5.29 8.39
C LEU A 136 -11.23 5.25 9.01
N HIS A 137 -10.23 5.65 8.22
CA HIS A 137 -8.85 5.88 8.65
C HIS A 137 -8.44 7.30 8.29
N ILE A 138 -7.88 8.01 9.27
CA ILE A 138 -7.40 9.39 9.09
C ILE A 138 -5.88 9.39 9.21
N GLU A 139 -5.24 10.08 8.27
CA GLU A 139 -3.80 10.35 8.27
C GLU A 139 -3.56 11.84 8.09
N ALA A 140 -2.65 12.40 8.89
CA ALA A 140 -2.17 13.75 8.70
C ALA A 140 -0.94 13.71 7.78
N ILE A 141 -1.03 14.36 6.63
CA ILE A 141 0.07 14.48 5.68
C ILE A 141 0.59 15.90 5.76
N MET A 142 1.89 16.04 6.08
CA MET A 142 2.55 17.33 6.23
C MET A 142 3.85 17.40 5.44
N ASP A 143 4.16 18.57 4.92
CA ASP A 143 5.40 18.86 4.20
C ASP A 143 6.21 19.92 4.99
N VAL A 144 7.47 19.62 5.25
CA VAL A 144 8.44 20.56 5.82
C VAL A 144 9.49 20.95 4.78
N ASP A 145 9.99 22.19 4.84
CA ASP A 145 10.88 22.78 3.84
C ASP A 145 12.37 22.42 4.02
N GLY A 146 12.68 21.52 4.94
CA GLY A 146 14.04 21.03 5.17
C GLY A 146 14.15 19.52 5.35
N PRO A 147 15.34 18.94 5.14
CA PRO A 147 15.57 17.52 5.31
C PRO A 147 15.66 17.13 6.79
N VAL A 148 14.99 16.04 7.17
CA VAL A 148 15.04 15.48 8.53
C VAL A 148 15.51 14.03 8.44
N SER A 149 16.51 13.63 9.24
CA SER A 149 16.99 12.25 9.23
C SER A 149 16.02 11.29 9.91
N ALA A 150 16.12 9.99 9.60
CA ALA A 150 15.31 8.95 10.23
C ALA A 150 15.54 8.87 11.76
N GLU A 151 16.76 9.16 12.21
CA GLU A 151 17.12 9.23 13.62
C GLU A 151 16.45 10.42 14.30
N ASP A 152 16.50 11.61 13.68
CA ASP A 152 15.83 12.80 14.19
C ASP A 152 14.31 12.62 14.23
N LEU A 153 13.71 11.99 13.23
CA LEU A 153 12.27 11.69 13.23
C LEU A 153 11.85 10.81 14.42
N LYS A 154 12.67 9.83 14.81
CA LYS A 154 12.43 9.02 16.01
C LYS A 154 12.51 9.85 17.29
N GLU A 155 13.47 10.77 17.38
CA GLU A 155 13.61 11.67 18.51
C GLU A 155 12.42 12.64 18.61
N ILE A 156 12.01 13.22 17.47
CA ILE A 156 10.84 14.11 17.36
C ILE A 156 9.57 13.39 17.79
N GLU A 157 9.33 12.18 17.27
CA GLU A 157 8.17 11.35 17.64
C GLU A 157 8.16 11.04 19.14
N MET A 158 9.31 10.68 19.71
CA MET A 158 9.43 10.42 21.14
C MET A 158 9.16 11.68 21.95
N THR A 159 9.71 12.83 21.54
CA THR A 159 9.49 14.12 22.20
C THR A 159 8.01 14.52 22.18
N ALA A 160 7.34 14.31 21.04
CA ALA A 160 5.90 14.57 20.91
C ALA A 160 5.08 13.67 21.85
N ASN A 161 5.39 12.38 21.93
CA ASN A 161 4.70 11.46 22.83
C ASN A 161 4.99 11.74 24.33
N LEU A 162 6.16 12.29 24.66
CA LEU A 162 6.44 12.78 26.00
C LEU A 162 5.59 14.02 26.33
N ALA A 163 5.47 14.99 25.42
CA ALA A 163 4.58 16.13 25.57
C ALA A 163 3.11 15.73 25.75
N ILE A 164 2.67 14.67 25.04
CA ILE A 164 1.34 14.07 25.21
C ILE A 164 1.17 13.53 26.62
N ALA A 165 2.18 12.81 27.14
CA ALA A 165 2.16 12.26 28.49
C ALA A 165 2.23 13.32 29.58
N GLU A 166 2.88 14.46 29.33
CA GLU A 166 2.95 15.64 30.24
C GLU A 166 1.61 16.38 30.34
N ASN A 167 0.66 16.12 29.38
CA ASN A 167 -0.66 16.73 29.38
C ASN A 167 -0.60 18.28 29.36
N VAL A 168 0.19 18.84 28.44
CA VAL A 168 0.30 20.28 28.28
C VAL A 168 -0.99 20.91 27.75
N PRO A 169 -1.36 22.15 28.17
CA PRO A 169 -2.55 22.81 27.65
C PRO A 169 -2.49 23.08 26.15
N ILE A 170 -3.64 22.95 25.50
CA ILE A 170 -3.90 23.40 24.13
C ILE A 170 -5.08 24.36 24.18
N TYR A 171 -4.94 25.53 23.59
CA TYR A 171 -6.01 26.51 23.54
C TYR A 171 -5.89 27.44 22.34
N ALA A 172 -6.98 28.07 22.00
CA ALA A 172 -7.02 29.06 20.92
C ALA A 172 -7.21 30.48 21.50
N ILE A 173 -6.58 31.45 20.83
CA ILE A 173 -6.79 32.85 21.09
C ILE A 173 -7.14 33.59 19.80
N LEU A 174 -7.89 34.68 19.94
CA LEU A 174 -8.28 35.59 18.87
C LEU A 174 -7.64 36.96 19.12
N PRO A 175 -6.34 37.12 18.88
CA PRO A 175 -5.65 38.36 19.16
C PRO A 175 -6.14 39.50 18.23
N THR A 176 -6.16 40.71 18.77
CA THR A 176 -6.30 41.91 17.94
C THR A 176 -5.08 42.08 17.03
N ALA A 177 -5.20 42.85 15.96
CA ALA A 177 -4.08 43.14 15.07
C ALA A 177 -2.87 43.80 15.79
N GLU A 178 -3.09 44.47 16.91
CA GLU A 178 -2.02 45.06 17.72
C GLU A 178 -1.32 43.99 18.57
N GLU A 179 -2.08 43.15 19.28
CA GLU A 179 -1.56 42.06 20.09
C GLU A 179 -0.79 41.03 19.27
N ALA A 180 -1.26 40.74 18.05
CA ALA A 180 -0.64 39.79 17.12
C ALA A 180 0.80 40.18 16.74
N LYS A 181 1.17 41.45 16.79
CA LYS A 181 2.53 41.91 16.44
C LYS A 181 3.58 41.43 17.45
N ASP A 182 3.18 41.22 18.68
CA ASP A 182 4.07 40.85 19.79
C ASP A 182 4.12 39.32 20.03
N ILE A 183 3.28 38.57 19.33
CA ILE A 183 3.22 37.10 19.45
C ILE A 183 4.00 36.45 18.30
N PRO A 184 5.11 35.76 18.56
CA PRO A 184 5.78 34.97 17.52
C PRO A 184 4.93 33.74 17.22
N TYR A 185 4.44 33.62 15.97
CA TYR A 185 3.64 32.49 15.53
C TYR A 185 4.05 32.04 14.13
N ARG A 186 3.81 30.76 13.84
CA ARG A 186 3.94 30.20 12.48
C ARG A 186 2.67 30.45 11.70
N SER A 187 2.80 30.79 10.42
CA SER A 187 1.67 30.91 9.50
C SER A 187 2.09 30.49 8.09
N LYS A 188 1.18 29.81 7.39
CA LYS A 188 1.33 29.50 5.96
C LYS A 188 0.82 30.60 5.05
N LEU A 189 0.02 31.51 5.58
CA LEU A 189 -0.68 32.58 4.84
C LEU A 189 -0.47 33.90 5.58
N ASP A 190 -0.43 34.99 4.82
CA ASP A 190 -0.55 36.34 5.38
C ASP A 190 -2.01 36.58 5.79
N ILE A 191 -2.31 36.42 7.07
CA ILE A 191 -3.65 36.61 7.63
C ILE A 191 -3.71 38.00 8.24
N SER A 192 -4.49 38.89 7.61
CA SER A 192 -4.67 40.30 8.08
C SER A 192 -5.93 40.48 8.91
N GLU A 193 -6.92 39.61 8.79
CA GLU A 193 -8.22 39.75 9.48
C GLU A 193 -8.62 38.40 10.11
N ASN A 194 -9.30 38.47 11.26
CA ASN A 194 -9.80 37.30 12.02
C ASN A 194 -8.71 36.26 12.33
N LEU A 195 -7.50 36.71 12.71
CA LEU A 195 -6.40 35.81 13.09
C LEU A 195 -6.82 34.99 14.31
N ARG A 196 -6.77 33.67 14.16
CA ARG A 196 -6.90 32.74 15.28
C ARG A 196 -5.59 31.97 15.44
N LEU A 197 -5.05 31.96 16.66
CA LEU A 197 -3.83 31.25 17.00
C LEU A 197 -4.17 30.05 17.87
N VAL A 198 -3.71 28.88 17.49
CA VAL A 198 -3.72 27.68 18.31
C VAL A 198 -2.36 27.56 19.00
N ILE A 199 -2.37 27.39 20.30
CA ILE A 199 -1.20 27.32 21.16
C ILE A 199 -1.14 25.95 21.80
N ILE A 200 -0.02 25.25 21.62
CA ILE A 200 0.37 24.09 22.42
C ILE A 200 1.48 24.58 23.35
N ASP A 201 1.15 24.72 24.63
CA ASP A 201 2.01 25.39 25.57
C ASP A 201 3.43 24.81 25.60
N GLY A 202 4.41 25.71 25.46
CA GLY A 202 5.81 25.29 25.38
C GLY A 202 6.24 24.60 24.09
N TYR A 203 5.36 24.30 23.12
CA TYR A 203 5.71 23.57 21.92
C TYR A 203 5.42 24.31 20.61
N ASP A 204 4.24 24.89 20.43
CA ASP A 204 3.86 25.51 19.16
C ASP A 204 2.91 26.71 19.36
N VAL A 205 3.01 27.70 18.47
CA VAL A 205 2.05 28.77 18.27
C VAL A 205 1.83 28.92 16.79
N CYS A 206 0.63 28.61 16.29
CA CYS A 206 0.35 28.56 14.87
C CYS A 206 -0.99 29.20 14.53
N ALA A 207 -1.02 29.94 13.40
CA ALA A 207 -2.27 30.42 12.82
C ALA A 207 -3.07 29.26 12.26
N CYS A 208 -4.25 28.99 12.85
CA CYS A 208 -5.09 27.88 12.47
C CYS A 208 -6.57 28.17 12.74
N CYS A 209 -7.45 27.85 11.75
CA CYS A 209 -8.90 28.05 11.86
C CYS A 209 -9.66 26.78 12.29
N ALA A 210 -9.00 25.63 12.34
CA ALA A 210 -9.67 24.38 12.70
C ALA A 210 -9.92 24.27 14.22
N PRO A 211 -10.98 23.56 14.64
CA PRO A 211 -11.19 23.21 16.05
C PRO A 211 -9.97 22.50 16.64
N CYS A 212 -9.66 22.78 17.91
CA CYS A 212 -8.51 22.19 18.59
C CYS A 212 -8.93 21.47 19.89
N LEU A 213 -8.10 20.53 20.32
CA LEU A 213 -8.18 19.88 21.63
C LEU A 213 -7.87 20.87 22.76
N GLU A 214 -8.18 20.51 24.00
CA GLU A 214 -7.89 21.31 25.21
C GLU A 214 -6.55 20.94 25.87
N SER A 215 -6.03 19.75 25.54
CA SER A 215 -4.74 19.32 26.07
C SER A 215 -4.06 18.28 25.16
N SER A 216 -2.75 18.21 25.25
CA SER A 216 -1.97 17.22 24.49
C SER A 216 -2.32 15.78 24.85
N ALA A 217 -2.76 15.48 26.07
CA ALA A 217 -3.18 14.12 26.45
C ALA A 217 -4.36 13.60 25.63
N GLN A 218 -5.22 14.50 25.13
CA GLN A 218 -6.33 14.11 24.25
C GLN A 218 -5.88 13.67 22.85
N ILE A 219 -4.62 13.98 22.44
CA ILE A 219 -4.00 13.40 21.24
C ILE A 219 -3.77 11.89 21.43
N GLN A 220 -3.55 11.42 22.66
CA GLN A 220 -3.32 10.04 23.09
C GLN A 220 -1.98 9.46 22.63
N LEU A 221 -1.76 9.35 21.32
CA LEU A 221 -0.56 8.79 20.71
C LEU A 221 -0.34 9.47 19.36
N VAL A 222 0.91 9.74 19.01
CA VAL A 222 1.28 10.10 17.64
C VAL A 222 2.34 9.15 17.12
N LYS A 223 2.18 8.74 15.87
CA LYS A 223 3.13 7.90 15.13
C LYS A 223 3.44 8.50 13.77
N ILE A 224 4.72 8.65 13.46
CA ILE A 224 5.20 8.91 12.10
C ILE A 224 5.23 7.55 11.39
N VAL A 225 4.26 7.30 10.50
CA VAL A 225 4.09 6.01 9.84
C VAL A 225 4.88 5.90 8.55
N ASP A 226 5.12 7.04 7.87
CA ASP A 226 5.94 7.09 6.66
C ASP A 226 6.60 8.46 6.51
N PHE A 227 7.70 8.51 5.75
CA PHE A 227 8.39 9.75 5.39
C PHE A 227 9.18 9.58 4.10
N MET A 228 9.20 10.64 3.28
CA MET A 228 9.94 10.65 2.03
C MET A 228 10.46 12.05 1.69
N PRO A 229 11.56 12.17 0.93
CA PRO A 229 12.00 13.45 0.37
C PRO A 229 10.92 14.05 -0.53
N HIS A 230 10.60 15.33 -0.35
CA HIS A 230 9.60 16.03 -1.14
C HIS A 230 9.98 17.49 -1.38
N ARG A 231 10.08 17.93 -2.65
CA ARG A 231 10.30 19.33 -3.08
C ARG A 231 11.44 20.05 -2.35
N GLY A 232 12.53 19.35 -2.05
CA GLY A 232 13.69 19.91 -1.33
C GLY A 232 13.63 19.80 0.19
N GLY A 233 12.50 19.36 0.74
CA GLY A 233 12.30 19.05 2.15
C GLY A 233 11.83 17.61 2.34
N MET A 234 10.94 17.39 3.31
CA MET A 234 10.39 16.07 3.66
C MET A 234 8.87 16.12 3.71
N ARG A 235 8.23 15.06 3.19
CA ARG A 235 6.83 14.73 3.46
C ARG A 235 6.77 13.69 4.57
N LEU A 236 5.93 13.96 5.57
CA LEU A 236 5.66 13.05 6.68
C LEU A 236 4.20 12.64 6.65
N THR A 237 3.94 11.37 6.93
CA THR A 237 2.59 10.84 7.16
C THR A 237 2.48 10.45 8.63
N LEU A 238 1.51 11.02 9.32
CA LEU A 238 1.27 10.81 10.73
C LEU A 238 -0.08 10.13 10.95
N LYS A 239 -0.16 9.33 12.00
CA LYS A 239 -1.42 8.88 12.60
C LYS A 239 -1.42 9.28 14.06
N ALA A 240 -2.58 9.74 14.56
CA ALA A 240 -2.72 10.11 15.97
C ALA A 240 -4.01 9.55 16.57
N GLY A 241 -4.05 9.49 17.90
CA GLY A 241 -5.23 9.06 18.65
C GLY A 241 -5.72 7.67 18.27
N ILE A 242 -7.02 7.58 18.03
CA ILE A 242 -7.68 6.31 17.66
C ILE A 242 -7.07 5.71 16.41
N ASP A 243 -6.76 6.52 15.38
CA ASP A 243 -6.17 6.03 14.13
C ASP A 243 -4.79 5.37 14.34
N ALA A 244 -3.96 5.93 15.23
CA ALA A 244 -2.68 5.34 15.59
C ALA A 244 -2.83 4.06 16.43
N ILE A 245 -3.83 4.00 17.31
CA ILE A 245 -4.12 2.81 18.13
C ILE A 245 -4.64 1.68 17.27
N GLU A 246 -5.58 1.94 16.35
CA GLU A 246 -6.10 0.94 15.40
C GLU A 246 -5.00 0.38 14.50
N ASP A 247 -4.11 1.25 14.00
CA ASP A 247 -2.95 0.85 13.20
C ASP A 247 -2.00 -0.05 14.00
N TYR A 248 -1.71 0.31 15.25
CA TYR A 248 -0.88 -0.50 16.13
C TYR A 248 -1.49 -1.88 16.41
N ILE A 249 -2.80 -1.96 16.66
CA ILE A 249 -3.51 -3.23 16.87
C ILE A 249 -3.38 -4.12 15.65
N LYS A 250 -3.62 -3.57 14.45
CA LYS A 250 -3.52 -4.30 13.18
C LYS A 250 -2.10 -4.83 12.97
N LEU A 251 -1.08 -3.96 13.07
CA LEU A 251 0.33 -4.36 12.93
C LEU A 251 0.75 -5.40 13.96
N HIS A 252 0.23 -5.29 15.20
CA HIS A 252 0.51 -6.26 16.26
C HIS A 252 -0.08 -7.65 15.95
N ASP A 253 -1.31 -7.70 15.43
CA ASP A 253 -1.97 -8.96 15.07
C ASP A 253 -1.33 -9.59 13.82
N ASP A 254 -0.95 -8.79 12.81
CA ASP A 254 -0.18 -9.24 11.66
C ASP A 254 1.17 -9.84 12.10
N ASN A 255 1.87 -9.16 13.01
CA ASN A 255 3.14 -9.66 13.55
C ASN A 255 2.96 -10.99 14.30
N LYS A 256 1.88 -11.17 15.09
CA LYS A 256 1.53 -12.46 15.70
C LYS A 256 1.30 -13.55 14.64
N GLY A 257 0.63 -13.22 13.54
CA GLY A 257 0.44 -14.12 12.40
C GLY A 257 1.78 -14.58 11.81
N VAL A 258 2.68 -13.63 11.54
CA VAL A 258 4.04 -13.90 11.06
C VAL A 258 4.83 -14.76 12.05
N MET A 259 4.79 -14.43 13.35
CA MET A 259 5.46 -15.23 14.40
C MET A 259 4.99 -16.69 14.40
N LYS A 260 3.68 -16.91 14.25
CA LYS A 260 3.10 -18.27 14.17
C LYS A 260 3.58 -19.03 12.94
N LEU A 261 3.59 -18.40 11.77
CA LEU A 261 4.08 -19.03 10.52
C LEU A 261 5.56 -19.38 10.60
N LEU A 262 6.37 -18.49 11.18
CA LEU A 262 7.82 -18.65 11.30
C LEU A 262 8.24 -19.45 12.54
N SER A 263 7.31 -19.82 13.43
CA SER A 263 7.59 -20.48 14.71
C SER A 263 8.68 -19.74 15.50
N CYS A 264 8.55 -18.42 15.64
CA CYS A 264 9.52 -17.58 16.33
C CYS A 264 8.88 -16.80 17.48
N GLU A 265 9.71 -16.33 18.42
CA GLU A 265 9.30 -15.50 19.53
C GLU A 265 9.21 -14.01 19.13
N ARG A 266 8.55 -13.23 20.00
CA ARG A 266 8.42 -11.78 19.84
C ARG A 266 9.79 -11.10 19.70
N GLY A 267 9.94 -10.25 18.70
CA GLY A 267 11.19 -9.54 18.39
C GLY A 267 12.16 -10.31 17.50
N ASN A 268 11.90 -11.60 17.21
CA ASN A 268 12.81 -12.46 16.45
C ASN A 268 12.35 -12.72 15.00
N CYS A 269 11.29 -12.04 14.54
CA CYS A 269 10.75 -12.26 13.18
C CYS A 269 11.79 -12.01 12.08
N THR A 270 12.55 -10.93 12.18
CA THR A 270 13.59 -10.58 11.19
C THR A 270 14.65 -11.68 11.08
N ASP A 271 15.12 -12.22 12.20
CA ASP A 271 16.12 -13.30 12.19
C ASP A 271 15.53 -14.62 11.71
N ALA A 272 14.24 -14.87 11.99
CA ALA A 272 13.54 -16.03 11.44
C ALA A 272 13.42 -15.95 9.92
N VAL A 273 13.09 -14.79 9.35
CA VAL A 273 13.06 -14.56 7.90
C VAL A 273 14.46 -14.76 7.28
N LYS A 274 15.51 -14.21 7.89
CA LYS A 274 16.91 -14.43 7.42
C LYS A 274 17.25 -15.92 7.35
N ARG A 275 16.98 -16.66 8.42
CA ARG A 275 17.22 -18.12 8.46
C ARG A 275 16.44 -18.89 7.37
N ILE A 276 15.21 -18.47 7.06
CA ILE A 276 14.43 -19.10 5.98
C ILE A 276 15.04 -18.78 4.62
N ASN A 277 15.46 -17.54 4.38
CA ASN A 277 16.12 -17.17 3.14
C ASN A 277 17.44 -17.91 2.94
N GLU A 278 18.24 -18.08 3.99
CA GLU A 278 19.48 -18.89 3.97
C GLU A 278 19.17 -20.33 3.57
N LYS A 279 18.21 -20.98 4.25
CA LYS A 279 17.80 -22.35 3.92
C LYS A 279 17.23 -22.49 2.50
N LEU A 280 16.52 -21.49 2.01
CA LEU A 280 16.01 -21.49 0.64
C LEU A 280 17.15 -21.41 -0.38
N THR A 281 18.17 -20.60 -0.09
CA THR A 281 19.38 -20.50 -0.92
C THR A 281 20.14 -21.82 -0.94
N GLU A 282 20.39 -22.43 0.23
CA GLU A 282 21.03 -23.76 0.35
C GLU A 282 20.25 -24.84 -0.44
N ALA A 283 18.92 -24.89 -0.24
CA ALA A 283 18.09 -25.85 -0.96
C ALA A 283 18.11 -25.65 -2.48
N HIS A 284 18.24 -24.40 -2.93
CA HIS A 284 18.38 -24.07 -4.36
C HIS A 284 19.73 -24.55 -4.92
N GLU A 285 20.81 -24.33 -4.19
CA GLU A 285 22.16 -24.81 -4.55
C GLU A 285 22.22 -26.35 -4.57
N ASP A 286 21.66 -27.00 -3.56
CA ASP A 286 21.54 -28.46 -3.50
C ASP A 286 20.75 -29.02 -4.69
N LYS A 287 19.64 -28.39 -5.03
CA LYS A 287 18.85 -28.76 -6.21
C LYS A 287 19.67 -28.67 -7.51
N ILE A 288 20.47 -27.62 -7.68
CA ILE A 288 21.36 -27.46 -8.85
C ILE A 288 22.41 -28.56 -8.86
N ALA A 289 23.05 -28.85 -7.71
CA ALA A 289 24.05 -29.89 -7.58
C ALA A 289 23.47 -31.29 -7.89
N LEU A 290 22.29 -31.61 -7.33
CA LEU A 290 21.60 -32.89 -7.59
C LEU A 290 21.19 -32.99 -9.08
N LYS A 291 20.70 -31.96 -9.69
CA LYS A 291 20.40 -31.94 -11.14
C LYS A 291 21.65 -32.23 -11.99
N LYS A 292 22.79 -31.64 -11.61
CA LYS A 292 24.06 -31.90 -12.29
C LYS A 292 24.51 -33.37 -12.13
N GLN A 293 24.41 -33.93 -10.95
CA GLN A 293 24.73 -35.34 -10.69
C GLN A 293 23.81 -36.27 -11.48
N LEU A 294 22.50 -35.98 -11.50
CA LEU A 294 21.53 -36.75 -12.30
C LEU A 294 21.90 -36.72 -13.78
N THR A 295 22.25 -35.53 -14.33
CA THR A 295 22.64 -35.39 -15.75
C THR A 295 23.86 -36.27 -16.05
N VAL A 296 24.89 -36.33 -15.18
CA VAL A 296 26.08 -37.16 -15.36
C VAL A 296 25.72 -38.65 -15.33
N MET A 297 24.82 -39.07 -14.45
CA MET A 297 24.38 -40.46 -14.36
C MET A 297 23.60 -40.87 -15.61
N LEU A 298 22.65 -40.05 -16.05
CA LEU A 298 21.86 -40.30 -17.26
C LEU A 298 22.75 -40.29 -18.53
N GLU A 299 23.73 -39.42 -18.59
CA GLU A 299 24.70 -39.38 -19.69
C GLU A 299 25.49 -40.70 -19.79
N LYS A 300 25.95 -41.25 -18.68
CA LYS A 300 26.65 -42.53 -18.64
C LYS A 300 25.75 -43.66 -19.16
N GLU A 301 24.51 -43.73 -18.68
CA GLU A 301 23.56 -44.76 -19.11
C GLU A 301 23.21 -44.60 -20.60
N LEU A 302 23.03 -43.38 -21.07
CA LEU A 302 22.77 -43.10 -22.49
C LEU A 302 23.95 -43.53 -23.37
N LYS A 303 25.21 -43.26 -22.95
CA LYS A 303 26.40 -43.68 -23.69
C LYS A 303 26.52 -45.21 -23.77
N GLU A 304 26.20 -45.95 -22.69
CA GLU A 304 26.14 -47.39 -22.74
C GLU A 304 25.08 -47.92 -23.73
N LYS A 305 23.91 -47.28 -23.76
CA LYS A 305 22.86 -47.62 -24.75
C LYS A 305 23.30 -47.33 -26.19
N ILE A 306 23.99 -46.18 -26.42
CA ILE A 306 24.52 -45.83 -27.74
C ILE A 306 25.54 -46.87 -28.22
N GLN A 307 26.47 -47.27 -27.36
CA GLN A 307 27.50 -48.28 -27.71
C GLN A 307 26.92 -49.67 -28.05
N ASN A 308 25.81 -50.02 -27.41
CA ASN A 308 25.16 -51.33 -27.58
C ASN A 308 23.99 -51.26 -28.63
N ALA A 309 23.79 -50.13 -29.26
CA ALA A 309 22.66 -49.92 -30.17
C ALA A 309 22.83 -50.67 -31.49
N GLY A 310 21.96 -51.65 -31.72
CA GLY A 310 21.74 -52.28 -33.05
C GLY A 310 20.58 -51.65 -33.85
N ASN A 311 19.85 -50.74 -33.20
CA ASN A 311 18.61 -50.18 -33.72
C ASN A 311 18.78 -48.76 -34.22
N LYS A 312 17.89 -48.32 -35.11
CA LYS A 312 17.89 -46.95 -35.67
C LYS A 312 17.48 -45.87 -34.65
N PHE A 313 16.64 -46.24 -33.67
CA PHE A 313 16.19 -45.35 -32.61
C PHE A 313 16.72 -45.83 -31.25
N ILE A 314 17.36 -44.93 -30.51
CA ILE A 314 17.75 -45.13 -29.09
C ILE A 314 16.73 -44.39 -28.26
N VAL A 315 15.75 -45.12 -27.75
CA VAL A 315 14.67 -44.61 -26.91
C VAL A 315 15.10 -44.69 -25.47
N PHE A 316 15.17 -43.58 -24.78
CA PHE A 316 15.69 -43.44 -23.42
C PHE A 316 14.78 -42.60 -22.52
N HIS A 317 14.32 -43.18 -21.43
CA HIS A 317 13.58 -42.46 -20.40
C HIS A 317 14.57 -41.71 -19.50
N ALA A 318 14.60 -40.38 -19.62
CA ALA A 318 15.49 -39.50 -18.87
C ALA A 318 14.75 -38.92 -17.66
N GLU A 319 14.38 -39.79 -16.71
CA GLU A 319 13.55 -39.47 -15.55
C GLU A 319 14.13 -38.30 -14.74
N GLY A 320 13.25 -37.32 -14.41
CA GLY A 320 13.58 -36.15 -13.57
C GLY A 320 14.36 -35.04 -14.29
N THR A 321 14.50 -35.11 -15.62
CA THR A 321 15.12 -34.05 -16.40
C THR A 321 14.14 -32.92 -16.67
N ASP A 322 14.65 -31.71 -16.86
CA ASP A 322 13.88 -30.63 -17.51
C ASP A 322 14.22 -30.55 -19.01
N GLU A 323 13.50 -29.65 -19.72
CA GLU A 323 13.68 -29.50 -21.16
C GLU A 323 15.13 -29.11 -21.55
N VAL A 324 15.76 -28.25 -20.73
CA VAL A 324 17.14 -27.81 -20.97
C VAL A 324 18.10 -28.96 -20.79
N GLN A 325 17.97 -29.75 -19.73
CA GLN A 325 18.79 -30.92 -19.47
C GLN A 325 18.64 -31.99 -20.54
N ALA A 326 17.39 -32.30 -20.96
CA ALA A 326 17.13 -33.26 -22.02
C ALA A 326 17.79 -32.83 -23.35
N ARG A 327 17.72 -31.55 -23.69
CA ARG A 327 18.39 -31.00 -24.88
C ARG A 327 19.92 -31.07 -24.78
N ILE A 328 20.50 -30.78 -23.63
CA ILE A 328 21.97 -30.91 -23.38
C ILE A 328 22.37 -32.36 -23.58
N LEU A 329 21.67 -33.32 -22.94
CA LEU A 329 21.98 -34.74 -23.06
C LEU A 329 21.95 -35.22 -24.53
N VAL A 330 20.96 -34.79 -25.32
CA VAL A 330 20.91 -35.14 -26.76
C VAL A 330 22.05 -34.48 -27.50
N ASN A 331 22.28 -33.18 -27.35
CA ASN A 331 23.35 -32.46 -28.07
C ASN A 331 24.74 -33.02 -27.82
N ASP A 332 25.07 -33.30 -26.54
CA ASP A 332 26.39 -33.76 -26.14
C ASP A 332 26.68 -35.18 -26.60
N ASN A 333 25.64 -36.01 -26.80
CA ASN A 333 25.79 -37.43 -27.14
C ASN A 333 25.46 -37.75 -28.61
N ILE A 334 24.85 -36.83 -29.37
CA ILE A 334 24.43 -37.03 -30.77
C ILE A 334 25.63 -37.34 -31.68
N GLY A 335 26.82 -36.77 -31.38
CA GLY A 335 28.04 -37.02 -32.15
C GLY A 335 28.55 -38.45 -32.07
N SER A 336 28.20 -39.18 -30.99
CA SER A 336 28.57 -40.57 -30.79
C SER A 336 27.55 -41.58 -31.36
N ALA A 337 26.41 -41.07 -31.84
CA ALA A 337 25.32 -41.91 -32.38
C ALA A 337 25.25 -41.80 -33.91
N ASP A 338 26.33 -42.23 -34.61
CA ASP A 338 26.51 -42.05 -36.02
C ASP A 338 25.40 -42.71 -36.89
N LYS A 339 24.77 -43.76 -36.39
CA LYS A 339 23.75 -44.55 -37.14
C LYS A 339 22.37 -44.57 -36.47
N ALA A 340 22.21 -43.79 -35.42
CA ALA A 340 20.96 -43.82 -34.67
C ALA A 340 20.44 -42.41 -34.33
N ILE A 341 19.16 -42.35 -34.03
CA ILE A 341 18.46 -41.18 -33.54
C ILE A 341 18.27 -41.36 -32.05
N ILE A 342 18.70 -40.39 -31.23
CA ILE A 342 18.46 -40.36 -29.81
C ILE A 342 17.09 -39.78 -29.57
N VAL A 343 16.23 -40.48 -28.84
CA VAL A 343 14.91 -40.02 -28.39
C VAL A 343 14.87 -40.07 -26.87
N LEU A 344 14.97 -38.93 -26.25
CA LEU A 344 14.78 -38.80 -24.79
C LEU A 344 13.32 -38.42 -24.51
N PHE A 345 12.75 -39.02 -23.49
CA PHE A 345 11.45 -38.61 -22.97
C PHE A 345 11.44 -38.63 -21.43
N ASP A 346 10.60 -37.79 -20.82
CA ASP A 346 10.41 -37.73 -19.39
C ASP A 346 8.95 -37.41 -19.06
N LYS A 347 8.50 -37.90 -17.90
CA LYS A 347 7.12 -37.77 -17.45
C LYS A 347 6.80 -36.33 -17.06
N THR A 348 5.61 -35.89 -17.41
CA THR A 348 5.00 -34.62 -16.99
C THR A 348 3.61 -34.87 -16.44
N ASP A 349 2.96 -33.86 -15.89
CA ASP A 349 1.59 -33.98 -15.33
C ASP A 349 0.57 -34.45 -16.41
N ASP A 350 0.77 -34.05 -17.67
CA ASP A 350 -0.16 -34.30 -18.79
C ASP A 350 0.35 -35.36 -19.79
N GLY A 351 1.34 -36.18 -19.41
CA GLY A 351 1.92 -37.19 -20.34
C GLY A 351 3.45 -37.18 -20.27
N PHE A 352 4.11 -37.09 -21.44
CA PHE A 352 5.57 -37.07 -21.53
C PHE A 352 6.04 -35.90 -22.38
N ARG A 353 7.15 -35.31 -21.97
CA ARG A 353 7.95 -34.40 -22.79
C ARG A 353 8.98 -35.23 -23.54
N PHE A 354 9.31 -34.87 -24.77
CA PHE A 354 10.35 -35.53 -25.54
C PHE A 354 11.31 -34.54 -26.20
N VAL A 355 12.54 -35.00 -26.40
CA VAL A 355 13.56 -34.37 -27.24
C VAL A 355 14.19 -35.46 -28.10
N ALA A 356 14.16 -35.32 -29.43
CA ALA A 356 14.81 -36.25 -30.31
C ALA A 356 15.83 -35.52 -31.21
N GLY A 357 16.97 -36.13 -31.40
CA GLY A 357 18.05 -35.59 -32.21
C GLY A 357 18.78 -36.64 -33.04
N LYS A 358 19.35 -36.24 -34.19
CA LYS A 358 20.17 -37.10 -35.05
C LYS A 358 21.50 -36.44 -35.39
N ASN A 359 22.51 -37.28 -35.65
CA ASN A 359 23.79 -36.81 -36.21
C ASN A 359 23.55 -36.27 -37.64
N GLY A 360 24.25 -35.18 -37.99
CA GLY A 360 24.17 -34.60 -39.34
C GLY A 360 24.57 -35.52 -40.48
N ASN A 361 25.34 -36.57 -40.18
CA ASN A 361 25.73 -37.62 -41.14
C ASN A 361 24.60 -38.59 -41.52
N LEU A 362 23.52 -38.61 -40.71
CA LEU A 362 22.35 -39.46 -40.96
C LEU A 362 21.38 -38.72 -41.93
N THR A 363 21.62 -38.83 -43.23
CA THR A 363 20.90 -38.07 -44.25
C THR A 363 19.64 -38.76 -44.78
N ASP A 364 19.50 -40.06 -44.55
CA ASP A 364 18.39 -40.91 -45.04
C ASP A 364 17.11 -40.85 -44.19
N VAL A 365 17.13 -40.08 -43.11
CA VAL A 365 16.00 -39.91 -42.19
C VAL A 365 15.76 -38.42 -41.93
N SER A 366 14.51 -37.99 -42.07
CA SER A 366 14.04 -36.65 -41.71
C SER A 366 13.39 -36.67 -40.36
N LEU A 367 13.88 -35.86 -39.41
CA LEU A 367 13.21 -35.70 -38.12
C LEU A 367 11.86 -34.97 -38.23
N LYS A 368 11.64 -34.18 -39.28
CA LYS A 368 10.34 -33.58 -39.55
C LYS A 368 9.30 -34.64 -39.91
N ASP A 369 9.71 -35.69 -40.72
CA ASP A 369 8.84 -36.80 -41.06
C ASP A 369 8.55 -37.66 -39.81
N ILE A 370 9.55 -37.86 -38.94
CA ILE A 370 9.34 -38.52 -37.66
C ILE A 370 8.35 -37.73 -36.78
N ALA A 371 8.48 -36.39 -36.70
CA ALA A 371 7.53 -35.55 -35.98
C ALA A 371 6.10 -35.65 -36.54
N ALA A 372 5.94 -35.79 -37.87
CA ALA A 372 4.65 -36.01 -38.49
C ALA A 372 4.04 -37.36 -38.10
N LYS A 373 4.84 -38.44 -38.15
CA LYS A 373 4.44 -39.78 -37.71
C LYS A 373 4.09 -39.83 -36.20
N MET A 374 4.86 -39.10 -35.35
CA MET A 374 4.55 -38.99 -33.92
C MET A 374 3.22 -38.25 -33.67
N ARG A 375 2.88 -37.26 -34.48
CA ARG A 375 1.55 -36.60 -34.39
C ARG A 375 0.42 -37.54 -34.71
N GLU A 376 0.59 -38.39 -35.76
CA GLU A 376 -0.42 -39.35 -36.19
C GLU A 376 -0.54 -40.55 -35.24
N GLY A 377 0.60 -41.10 -34.80
CA GLY A 377 0.64 -42.34 -34.02
C GLY A 377 0.57 -42.17 -32.51
N LEU A 378 1.05 -41.02 -31.96
CA LEU A 378 1.14 -40.73 -30.53
C LEU A 378 0.39 -39.47 -30.14
N ASN A 379 -0.33 -38.80 -31.03
CA ASN A 379 -0.93 -37.50 -30.79
C ASN A 379 0.07 -36.45 -30.27
N ALA A 380 1.34 -36.58 -30.63
CA ALA A 380 2.40 -35.71 -30.18
C ALA A 380 2.22 -34.26 -30.61
N ARG A 381 2.57 -33.31 -29.79
CA ARG A 381 2.58 -31.87 -30.09
C ARG A 381 4.02 -31.37 -30.01
N GLY A 382 4.42 -30.61 -31.02
CA GLY A 382 5.78 -30.05 -31.06
C GLY A 382 6.33 -29.99 -32.47
N GLY A 383 7.63 -29.75 -32.57
CA GLY A 383 8.34 -29.66 -33.88
C GLY A 383 9.78 -29.26 -33.64
N GLY A 384 10.44 -28.82 -34.71
CA GLY A 384 11.84 -28.39 -34.64
C GLY A 384 12.50 -28.36 -36.04
N SER A 385 13.81 -28.62 -36.05
CA SER A 385 14.64 -28.66 -37.27
C SER A 385 14.81 -30.07 -37.80
N GLU A 386 15.55 -30.21 -38.91
CA GLU A 386 15.99 -31.53 -39.42
C GLU A 386 16.95 -32.28 -38.49
N GLN A 387 17.56 -31.58 -37.54
CA GLN A 387 18.57 -32.15 -36.61
C GLN A 387 18.01 -32.41 -35.22
N MET A 388 16.97 -31.68 -34.79
CA MET A 388 16.37 -31.80 -33.47
C MET A 388 14.90 -31.43 -33.47
N ILE A 389 14.08 -32.24 -32.85
CA ILE A 389 12.66 -31.98 -32.60
C ILE A 389 12.38 -32.16 -31.11
N GLN A 390 11.40 -31.42 -30.58
CA GLN A 390 10.96 -31.51 -29.18
C GLN A 390 9.46 -31.24 -29.08
N GLY A 391 8.87 -31.67 -27.96
CA GLY A 391 7.47 -31.47 -27.72
C GLY A 391 6.91 -32.31 -26.59
N SER A 392 5.62 -32.57 -26.62
CA SER A 392 4.89 -33.39 -25.65
C SER A 392 4.16 -34.53 -26.34
N ILE A 393 4.02 -35.63 -25.59
CA ILE A 393 3.29 -36.84 -26.03
C ILE A 393 2.28 -37.15 -24.93
N PRO A 394 0.98 -37.16 -25.18
CA PRO A 394 -0.01 -37.72 -24.28
C PRO A 394 0.06 -39.26 -24.30
N GLY A 395 -0.35 -39.92 -23.21
CA GLY A 395 -0.41 -41.38 -23.14
C GLY A 395 0.65 -41.99 -22.23
N GLU A 396 0.94 -43.28 -22.47
CA GLU A 396 1.78 -44.10 -21.60
C GLU A 396 3.18 -44.37 -22.18
N GLU A 397 4.16 -44.60 -21.33
CA GLU A 397 5.55 -44.89 -21.71
C GLU A 397 5.66 -46.11 -22.67
N SER A 398 4.85 -47.15 -22.44
CA SER A 398 4.79 -48.32 -23.27
C SER A 398 4.41 -48.04 -24.70
N GLU A 399 3.52 -47.06 -24.94
CA GLU A 399 3.09 -46.65 -26.27
C GLU A 399 4.23 -45.94 -27.01
N ILE A 400 4.99 -45.08 -26.31
CA ILE A 400 6.16 -44.42 -26.88
C ILE A 400 7.21 -45.42 -27.31
N LYS A 401 7.55 -46.39 -26.44
CA LYS A 401 8.52 -47.43 -26.75
C LYS A 401 8.08 -48.31 -27.94
N ALA A 402 6.82 -48.78 -27.94
CA ALA A 402 6.26 -49.59 -29.02
C ALA A 402 6.23 -48.85 -30.37
N PHE A 403 5.93 -47.55 -30.33
CA PHE A 403 5.93 -46.73 -31.54
C PHE A 403 7.32 -46.68 -32.19
N PHE A 404 8.38 -46.42 -31.42
CA PHE A 404 9.75 -46.35 -31.96
C PHE A 404 10.30 -47.75 -32.32
N GLU A 405 9.89 -48.82 -31.63
CA GLU A 405 10.22 -50.20 -31.97
C GLU A 405 9.64 -50.55 -33.34
N GLY A 406 8.43 -50.10 -33.66
CA GLY A 406 7.78 -50.30 -34.96
C GLY A 406 8.39 -49.49 -36.11
N LEU A 407 9.26 -48.51 -35.82
CA LEU A 407 9.99 -47.70 -36.80
C LEU A 407 11.44 -48.19 -37.04
N ASN A 408 11.96 -49.10 -36.22
CA ASN A 408 13.26 -49.71 -36.35
C ASN A 408 13.24 -50.84 -37.44
#